data_5ff2ffb2b542b359484c514c4a0d1921
#
_entry.id   5ff2ffb2b542b359484c514c4a0d1921
#
_cell.length_a   1.000
_cell.length_b   1.000
_cell.length_c   1.000
_cell.angle_alpha   90.00
_cell.angle_beta   90.00
_cell.angle_gamma   90.00
#
_symmetry.space_group_name_H-M   'P 1'
#
loop_
_entity.id
_entity.type
_entity.pdbx_description
1 polymer ?
#
loop_
_entity_poly.entity_id
_entity_poly.type
_entity_poly.pdbx_seq_one_letter_code
_entity_poly.pdbx_strand_id
1 'polypeptide(L)'
;MKIVAIGVAVAAALVSTSAYAQDIVQTFNGPRIELRAGWDNPDIRATIQDNRNRVSRSADKSGVTYGGEFGYDYSPNNKMVIGAYAGLEGSTTKACGELYGEDRLCVRAGRNITAGARVGAVLDDKFLIYGKGGYSNGRVTVDYQDYELILADENFGHNFDGFHVGAGIEAAVGSGVYGRLEYVYTKYGRISAETDALNASLKPTRQQVVYAMGVRF
;
A
#
# COMPACT_ATOMS: atom_id res chain seq x y z
N MET A 1 -12.23 -2.78 -24.91
CA MET A 1 -12.31 -1.36 -24.54
C MET A 1 -13.66 -1.07 -23.90
N LYS A 2 -13.98 -1.63 -22.71
CA LYS A 2 -15.28 -1.45 -21.98
C LYS A 2 -15.18 -1.58 -20.45
N ILE A 3 -14.08 -1.23 -19.80
CA ILE A 3 -13.91 -1.39 -18.33
C ILE A 3 -13.61 -0.06 -17.58
N VAL A 4 -13.59 1.07 -18.28
CA VAL A 4 -13.22 2.37 -17.65
C VAL A 4 -14.43 3.12 -17.05
N ALA A 5 -15.67 2.66 -17.25
CA ALA A 5 -16.86 3.42 -16.88
C ALA A 5 -17.42 3.14 -15.46
N ILE A 6 -16.91 2.15 -14.71
CA ILE A 6 -17.51 1.77 -13.42
C ILE A 6 -16.84 2.48 -12.22
N GLY A 7 -15.65 3.05 -12.39
CA GLY A 7 -14.89 3.68 -11.29
C GLY A 7 -15.41 5.06 -10.84
N VAL A 8 -16.20 5.74 -11.63
CA VAL A 8 -16.62 7.14 -11.35
C VAL A 8 -17.95 7.24 -10.59
N ALA A 9 -18.78 6.22 -10.65
CA ALA A 9 -20.14 6.28 -10.08
C ALA A 9 -20.20 6.07 -8.55
N VAL A 10 -19.17 5.48 -7.90
CA VAL A 10 -19.17 5.22 -6.47
C VAL A 10 -18.77 6.47 -5.65
N ALA A 11 -18.02 7.40 -6.23
CA ALA A 11 -17.60 8.62 -5.56
C ALA A 11 -18.74 9.66 -5.37
N ALA A 12 -19.82 9.58 -6.15
CA ALA A 12 -20.91 10.55 -6.11
C ALA A 12 -21.97 10.26 -5.03
N ALA A 13 -22.02 9.07 -4.46
CA ALA A 13 -23.07 8.67 -3.52
C ALA A 13 -22.74 9.01 -2.04
N LEU A 14 -21.55 9.48 -1.71
CA LEU A 14 -21.13 9.79 -0.33
C LEU A 14 -21.27 11.26 0.05
N VAL A 15 -21.77 12.11 -0.84
CA VAL A 15 -21.85 13.58 -0.63
C VAL A 15 -23.19 14.05 -0.07
N SER A 16 -24.16 13.17 0.17
CA SER A 16 -25.52 13.57 0.56
C SER A 16 -25.85 13.35 2.03
N THR A 17 -24.96 13.67 2.97
CA THR A 17 -25.38 13.75 4.38
C THR A 17 -24.82 14.98 5.07
N SER A 18 -25.77 15.87 5.37
CA SER A 18 -25.79 16.83 6.47
C SER A 18 -25.00 18.12 6.32
N ALA A 19 -25.72 19.13 5.86
CA ALA A 19 -25.62 20.49 6.39
C ALA A 19 -26.00 20.48 7.87
N TYR A 20 -25.06 20.33 8.79
CA TYR A 20 -25.21 20.67 10.19
C TYR A 20 -24.11 21.62 10.60
N ALA A 21 -24.58 22.83 11.01
CA ALA A 21 -23.98 23.85 11.87
C ALA A 21 -22.47 24.12 11.61
N GLN A 22 -22.25 25.29 11.05
CA GLN A 22 -20.98 26.00 11.05
C GLN A 22 -20.59 26.36 12.48
N ASP A 23 -19.92 25.47 13.16
CA ASP A 23 -18.95 25.83 14.17
C ASP A 23 -17.57 25.72 13.53
N ILE A 24 -16.62 26.55 13.96
CA ILE A 24 -15.25 26.65 13.41
C ILE A 24 -14.71 25.25 13.16
N VAL A 25 -14.86 24.77 11.92
CA VAL A 25 -14.47 23.42 11.54
C VAL A 25 -12.96 23.37 11.65
N GLN A 26 -12.48 22.66 12.65
CA GLN A 26 -11.07 22.31 12.73
C GLN A 26 -10.72 21.48 11.50
N THR A 27 -10.11 22.10 10.50
CA THR A 27 -9.87 21.55 9.16
C THR A 27 -9.22 20.15 9.17
N PHE A 28 -8.46 19.84 10.23
CA PHE A 28 -7.73 18.59 10.36
C PHE A 28 -8.10 17.77 11.61
N ASN A 29 -9.36 17.84 12.06
CA ASN A 29 -9.84 17.09 13.22
C ASN A 29 -11.05 16.24 12.85
N GLY A 30 -11.13 15.00 13.36
CA GLY A 30 -12.27 14.10 13.18
C GLY A 30 -11.98 12.84 12.37
N PRO A 31 -13.01 12.02 12.15
CA PRO A 31 -12.92 10.81 11.34
C PRO A 31 -12.76 11.17 9.87
N ARG A 32 -12.01 10.34 9.14
CA ARG A 32 -11.78 10.50 7.71
C ARG A 32 -11.85 9.18 6.98
N ILE A 33 -12.30 9.27 5.73
CA ILE A 33 -12.26 8.16 4.79
C ILE A 33 -11.71 8.66 3.46
N GLU A 34 -10.92 7.85 2.79
CA GLU A 34 -10.31 8.21 1.53
C GLU A 34 -10.17 7.05 0.56
N LEU A 35 -10.15 7.39 -0.72
CA LEU A 35 -9.74 6.51 -1.80
C LEU A 35 -8.31 6.85 -2.20
N ARG A 36 -7.54 5.82 -2.51
CA ARG A 36 -6.11 5.90 -2.79
C ARG A 36 -5.79 5.22 -4.11
N ALA A 37 -4.93 5.84 -4.90
CA ALA A 37 -4.33 5.22 -6.08
C ALA A 37 -2.93 5.76 -6.28
N GLY A 38 -2.03 4.93 -6.82
CA GLY A 38 -0.66 5.37 -6.99
C GLY A 38 0.24 4.39 -7.73
N TRP A 39 1.48 4.81 -7.86
CA TRP A 39 2.54 3.98 -8.39
C TRP A 39 3.08 3.04 -7.29
N ASP A 40 3.35 1.81 -7.68
CA ASP A 40 3.76 0.72 -6.80
C ASP A 40 5.00 0.04 -7.38
N ASN A 41 6.06 -0.04 -6.58
CA ASN A 41 7.31 -0.68 -6.97
C ASN A 41 7.79 -1.63 -5.86
N PRO A 42 7.31 -2.87 -5.83
CA PRO A 42 7.88 -3.91 -5.00
C PRO A 42 9.25 -4.34 -5.54
N ASP A 43 10.22 -4.46 -4.64
CA ASP A 43 11.56 -4.99 -4.89
C ASP A 43 11.75 -6.25 -4.03
N ILE A 44 12.20 -7.33 -4.64
CA ILE A 44 12.53 -8.57 -3.95
C ILE A 44 14.02 -8.82 -4.14
N ARG A 45 14.79 -8.73 -3.06
CA ARG A 45 16.20 -9.06 -3.06
C ARG A 45 16.40 -10.50 -2.55
N ALA A 46 16.81 -11.37 -3.45
CA ALA A 46 17.22 -12.74 -3.16
C ALA A 46 18.74 -12.77 -2.97
N THR A 47 19.21 -13.34 -1.86
CA THR A 47 20.63 -13.58 -1.61
C THR A 47 20.82 -15.06 -1.35
N ILE A 48 21.66 -15.70 -2.14
CA ILE A 48 22.11 -17.09 -1.98
C ILE A 48 23.58 -17.02 -1.58
N GLN A 49 23.90 -17.62 -0.45
CA GLN A 49 25.27 -17.71 0.07
C GLN A 49 25.65 -19.17 0.25
N ASP A 50 26.67 -19.58 -0.47
CA ASP A 50 27.40 -20.82 -0.28
C ASP A 50 28.74 -20.52 0.44
N ASN A 51 29.40 -21.52 1.03
CA ASN A 51 30.64 -21.36 1.81
C ASN A 51 31.77 -20.60 1.09
N ARG A 52 31.69 -20.40 -0.23
CA ARG A 52 32.70 -19.71 -1.05
C ARG A 52 32.21 -18.54 -1.87
N ASN A 53 30.88 -18.42 -2.10
CA ASN A 53 30.33 -17.41 -3.00
C ASN A 53 29.03 -16.83 -2.45
N ARG A 54 28.84 -15.52 -2.65
CA ARG A 54 27.60 -14.81 -2.37
C ARG A 54 27.04 -14.20 -3.64
N VAL A 55 25.88 -14.65 -4.07
CA VAL A 55 25.17 -14.12 -5.24
C VAL A 55 23.92 -13.42 -4.75
N SER A 56 23.76 -12.14 -5.12
CA SER A 56 22.55 -11.37 -4.85
C SER A 56 21.91 -10.97 -6.18
N ARG A 57 20.61 -11.23 -6.30
CA ARG A 57 19.79 -10.76 -7.43
C ARG A 57 18.62 -9.98 -6.88
N SER A 58 18.31 -8.85 -7.51
CA SER A 58 17.09 -8.07 -7.27
C SER A 58 16.19 -8.16 -8.49
N ALA A 59 14.89 -8.27 -8.24
CA ALA A 59 13.86 -8.16 -9.25
C ALA A 59 12.86 -7.11 -8.78
N ASP A 60 12.65 -6.10 -9.59
CA ASP A 60 11.67 -5.06 -9.39
C ASP A 60 10.68 -5.05 -10.55
N LYS A 61 9.44 -4.75 -10.27
CA LYS A 61 8.41 -4.56 -11.27
C LYS A 61 7.38 -3.54 -10.81
N SER A 62 7.25 -2.47 -11.55
CA SER A 62 6.28 -1.42 -11.25
C SER A 62 4.85 -1.80 -11.63
N GLY A 63 3.91 -1.29 -10.87
CA GLY A 63 2.48 -1.43 -11.11
C GLY A 63 1.69 -0.26 -10.53
N VAL A 64 0.39 -0.44 -10.44
CA VAL A 64 -0.53 0.52 -9.84
C VAL A 64 -1.07 -0.07 -8.55
N THR A 65 -0.99 0.70 -7.45
CA THR A 65 -1.72 0.41 -6.21
C THR A 65 -3.04 1.16 -6.20
N TYR A 66 -4.06 0.57 -5.58
CA TYR A 66 -5.37 1.18 -5.38
C TYR A 66 -6.01 0.66 -4.09
N GLY A 67 -6.85 1.46 -3.45
CA GLY A 67 -7.48 1.03 -2.20
C GLY A 67 -8.18 2.15 -1.46
N GLY A 68 -8.37 1.96 -0.16
CA GLY A 68 -8.96 2.92 0.74
C GLY A 68 -8.30 2.90 2.11
N GLU A 69 -8.42 4.02 2.80
CA GLU A 69 -7.96 4.19 4.18
C GLU A 69 -9.05 4.88 4.99
N PHE A 70 -9.29 4.39 6.18
CA PHE A 70 -10.07 5.04 7.22
C PHE A 70 -9.12 5.52 8.32
N GLY A 71 -9.40 6.68 8.90
CA GLY A 71 -8.59 7.22 9.99
C GLY A 71 -9.38 8.16 10.88
N TYR A 72 -8.75 8.48 11.99
CA TYR A 72 -9.21 9.51 12.92
C TYR A 72 -8.05 10.40 13.28
N ASP A 73 -8.25 11.71 13.16
CA ASP A 73 -7.27 12.73 13.48
C ASP A 73 -7.72 13.57 14.65
N TYR A 74 -6.77 13.90 15.51
CA TYR A 74 -6.96 14.80 16.62
C TYR A 74 -6.01 15.99 16.50
N SER A 75 -6.55 17.20 16.53
CA SER A 75 -5.80 18.45 16.40
C SER A 75 -6.10 19.38 17.57
N PRO A 76 -5.36 19.30 18.69
CA PRO A 76 -5.67 20.01 19.91
C PRO A 76 -5.53 21.54 19.80
N ASN A 77 -4.73 22.03 18.89
CA ASN A 77 -4.37 23.46 18.78
C ASN A 77 -4.38 23.98 17.33
N ASN A 78 -4.98 23.25 16.39
CA ASN A 78 -4.98 23.52 14.94
C ASN A 78 -3.59 23.71 14.29
N LYS A 79 -2.51 23.38 15.02
CA LYS A 79 -1.13 23.46 14.51
C LYS A 79 -0.49 22.08 14.37
N MET A 80 -0.94 21.14 15.17
CA MET A 80 -0.41 19.78 15.22
C MET A 80 -1.55 18.79 15.07
N VAL A 81 -1.30 17.72 14.31
CA VAL A 81 -2.25 16.63 14.11
C VAL A 81 -1.60 15.34 14.57
N ILE A 82 -2.33 14.56 15.34
CA ILE A 82 -2.00 13.19 15.71
C ILE A 82 -3.17 12.33 15.29
N GLY A 83 -2.92 11.24 14.57
CA GLY A 83 -4.01 10.40 14.06
C GLY A 83 -3.65 8.93 14.03
N ALA A 84 -4.68 8.11 13.94
CA ALA A 84 -4.58 6.67 13.69
C ALA A 84 -5.28 6.34 12.38
N TYR A 85 -4.86 5.27 11.72
CA TYR A 85 -5.46 4.83 10.46
C TYR A 85 -5.42 3.32 10.30
N ALA A 86 -6.32 2.83 9.44
CA ALA A 86 -6.32 1.48 8.91
C ALA A 86 -6.66 1.54 7.41
N GLY A 87 -5.96 0.77 6.60
CA GLY A 87 -6.10 0.78 5.15
C GLY A 87 -6.11 -0.61 4.55
N LEU A 88 -6.76 -0.70 3.40
CA LEU A 88 -6.78 -1.88 2.55
C LEU A 88 -6.43 -1.46 1.11
N GLU A 89 -5.41 -2.09 0.56
CA GLU A 89 -4.91 -1.81 -0.78
C GLU A 89 -4.80 -3.09 -1.60
N GLY A 90 -4.98 -2.95 -2.90
CA GLY A 90 -4.62 -3.93 -3.92
C GLY A 90 -3.52 -3.41 -4.82
N SER A 91 -2.87 -4.30 -5.56
CA SER A 91 -1.87 -3.94 -6.56
C SER A 91 -2.10 -4.69 -7.87
N THR A 92 -1.83 -4.02 -8.98
CA THR A 92 -1.84 -4.65 -10.31
C THR A 92 -0.49 -5.28 -10.67
N THR A 93 0.49 -5.18 -9.79
CA THR A 93 1.85 -5.67 -10.05
C THR A 93 1.85 -7.19 -10.20
N LYS A 94 2.28 -7.63 -11.38
CA LYS A 94 2.40 -9.05 -11.75
C LYS A 94 3.75 -9.23 -12.45
N ALA A 95 4.56 -10.16 -11.96
CA ALA A 95 5.80 -10.58 -12.58
C ALA A 95 5.64 -12.03 -13.03
N CYS A 96 5.86 -12.30 -14.32
CA CYS A 96 5.86 -13.66 -14.88
C CYS A 96 7.22 -13.96 -15.47
N GLY A 97 7.72 -15.18 -15.25
CA GLY A 97 8.92 -15.74 -15.86
C GLY A 97 8.63 -17.09 -16.51
N GLU A 98 9.34 -17.42 -17.57
CA GLU A 98 9.33 -18.75 -18.19
C GLU A 98 10.39 -19.61 -17.50
N LEU A 99 9.98 -20.78 -17.04
CA LEU A 99 10.85 -21.81 -16.50
C LEU A 99 10.87 -22.97 -17.52
N TYR A 100 12.01 -23.44 -17.91
CA TYR A 100 12.29 -24.58 -18.79
C TYR A 100 11.10 -25.07 -19.65
N GLY A 101 11.09 -24.70 -20.95
CA GLY A 101 10.05 -25.12 -21.88
C GLY A 101 8.86 -24.16 -21.90
N GLU A 102 7.65 -24.66 -21.75
CA GLU A 102 6.41 -23.88 -21.85
C GLU A 102 5.82 -23.48 -20.47
N ASP A 103 6.47 -23.84 -19.37
CA ASP A 103 6.01 -23.59 -18.03
C ASP A 103 6.10 -22.11 -17.64
N ARG A 104 5.03 -21.57 -17.08
CA ARG A 104 4.91 -20.16 -16.72
C ARG A 104 4.69 -19.99 -15.23
N LEU A 105 5.63 -19.32 -14.56
CA LEU A 105 5.48 -18.91 -13.17
C LEU A 105 5.13 -17.44 -13.08
N CYS A 106 4.00 -17.11 -12.45
CA CYS A 106 3.57 -15.75 -12.21
C CYS A 106 3.48 -15.45 -10.71
N VAL A 107 4.09 -14.35 -10.29
CA VAL A 107 4.00 -13.82 -8.93
C VAL A 107 3.19 -12.53 -8.97
N ARG A 108 2.14 -12.46 -8.16
CA ARG A 108 1.26 -11.29 -8.04
C ARG A 108 1.35 -10.68 -6.66
N ALA A 109 1.49 -9.35 -6.61
CA ALA A 109 1.26 -8.60 -5.39
C ALA A 109 -0.25 -8.55 -5.13
N GLY A 110 -0.70 -9.23 -4.07
CA GLY A 110 -2.09 -9.30 -3.67
C GLY A 110 -2.52 -8.10 -2.81
N ARG A 111 -3.42 -8.35 -1.86
CA ARG A 111 -3.88 -7.34 -0.89
C ARG A 111 -2.77 -6.93 0.08
N ASN A 112 -2.83 -5.69 0.55
CA ASN A 112 -2.03 -5.19 1.66
C ASN A 112 -2.96 -4.53 2.69
N ILE A 113 -2.92 -5.01 3.93
CA ILE A 113 -3.64 -4.41 5.06
C ILE A 113 -2.63 -3.61 5.86
N THR A 114 -2.96 -2.36 6.18
CA THR A 114 -2.11 -1.45 6.93
C THR A 114 -2.85 -0.91 8.14
N ALA A 115 -2.13 -0.70 9.24
CA ALA A 115 -2.63 0.02 10.40
C ALA A 115 -1.48 0.76 11.07
N GLY A 116 -1.74 1.97 11.58
CA GLY A 116 -0.68 2.76 12.17
C GLY A 116 -1.11 4.11 12.71
N ALA A 117 -0.13 4.95 12.97
CA ALA A 117 -0.32 6.32 13.43
C ALA A 117 0.37 7.32 12.51
N ARG A 118 -0.13 8.55 12.52
CA ARG A 118 0.47 9.70 11.83
C ARG A 118 0.60 10.90 12.77
N VAL A 119 1.60 11.71 12.51
CA VAL A 119 1.82 12.98 13.20
C VAL A 119 2.22 14.01 12.17
N GLY A 120 1.70 15.23 12.29
CA GLY A 120 1.96 16.28 11.33
C GLY A 120 1.81 17.68 11.89
N ALA A 121 2.22 18.64 11.08
CA ALA A 121 2.11 20.08 11.35
C ALA A 121 1.23 20.74 10.29
N VAL A 122 0.30 21.57 10.75
CA VAL A 122 -0.59 22.36 9.89
C VAL A 122 0.14 23.63 9.46
N LEU A 123 0.11 23.89 8.16
CA LEU A 123 0.64 25.09 7.53
C LEU A 123 -0.53 25.88 6.92
N ASP A 124 -0.64 27.16 7.25
CA ASP A 124 -1.64 28.11 6.68
C ASP A 124 -3.09 27.61 6.72
N ASP A 125 -3.47 26.82 7.75
CA ASP A 125 -4.80 26.23 7.94
C ASP A 125 -5.35 25.40 6.77
N LYS A 126 -4.59 25.25 5.69
CA LYS A 126 -5.00 24.53 4.47
C LYS A 126 -4.11 23.34 4.15
N PHE A 127 -2.88 23.34 4.63
CA PHE A 127 -1.92 22.30 4.33
C PHE A 127 -1.48 21.59 5.59
N LEU A 128 -1.36 20.27 5.51
CA LEU A 128 -0.80 19.42 6.55
C LEU A 128 0.39 18.66 5.98
N ILE A 129 1.58 18.86 6.56
CA ILE A 129 2.74 18.00 6.32
C ILE A 129 2.80 16.99 7.44
N TYR A 130 2.96 15.72 7.12
CA TYR A 130 2.93 14.66 8.13
C TYR A 130 3.91 13.52 7.82
N GLY A 131 4.30 12.83 8.88
CA GLY A 131 4.89 11.51 8.84
C GLY A 131 3.92 10.46 9.35
N LYS A 132 4.01 9.26 8.84
CA LYS A 132 3.21 8.11 9.28
C LYS A 132 4.08 6.87 9.46
N GLY A 133 3.62 5.95 10.30
CA GLY A 133 4.27 4.66 10.47
C GLY A 133 3.32 3.65 11.07
N GLY A 134 3.58 2.38 10.77
CA GLY A 134 2.72 1.33 11.25
C GLY A 134 3.08 -0.06 10.73
N TYR A 135 2.14 -0.95 10.96
CA TYR A 135 2.20 -2.35 10.54
C TYR A 135 1.57 -2.55 9.16
N SER A 136 2.15 -3.46 8.38
CA SER A 136 1.68 -3.89 7.08
C SER A 136 1.60 -5.41 7.01
N ASN A 137 0.50 -5.94 6.47
CA ASN A 137 0.34 -7.36 6.14
C ASN A 137 0.04 -7.48 4.65
N GLY A 138 1.06 -7.79 3.87
CA GLY A 138 0.99 -7.97 2.43
C GLY A 138 0.79 -9.44 2.06
N ARG A 139 -0.06 -9.73 1.08
CA ARG A 139 -0.25 -11.07 0.51
C ARG A 139 0.39 -11.15 -0.86
N VAL A 140 1.20 -12.18 -1.06
CA VAL A 140 1.75 -12.55 -2.36
C VAL A 140 1.11 -13.85 -2.79
N THR A 141 0.69 -13.92 -4.04
CA THR A 141 0.14 -15.13 -4.65
C THR A 141 1.05 -15.58 -5.77
N VAL A 142 1.37 -16.85 -5.78
CA VAL A 142 2.17 -17.51 -6.81
C VAL A 142 1.24 -18.41 -7.61
N ASP A 143 1.09 -18.12 -8.90
CA ASP A 143 0.34 -18.93 -9.85
C ASP A 143 1.34 -19.73 -10.71
N TYR A 144 1.33 -21.03 -10.62
CA TYR A 144 2.07 -21.94 -11.49
C TYR A 144 1.12 -22.51 -12.55
N GLN A 145 1.46 -22.36 -13.81
CA GLN A 145 0.73 -22.95 -14.94
C GLN A 145 1.65 -23.96 -15.64
N ASP A 146 1.31 -25.23 -15.51
CA ASP A 146 1.90 -26.34 -16.25
C ASP A 146 1.08 -26.62 -17.52
N TYR A 147 1.74 -26.64 -18.67
CA TYR A 147 1.05 -26.82 -19.98
C TYR A 147 0.87 -28.29 -20.37
N GLU A 148 1.58 -29.22 -19.74
CA GLU A 148 1.56 -30.64 -20.12
C GLU A 148 0.82 -31.59 -19.18
N LEU A 149 0.57 -31.22 -17.93
CA LEU A 149 -0.15 -32.10 -17.00
C LEU A 149 -1.37 -31.36 -16.41
N ILE A 150 -2.53 -32.00 -16.52
CA ILE A 150 -3.80 -31.60 -15.89
C ILE A 150 -3.67 -31.79 -14.37
N LEU A 151 -2.86 -30.98 -13.72
CA LEU A 151 -2.83 -30.83 -12.27
C LEU A 151 -3.51 -29.52 -11.92
N ALA A 152 -4.43 -29.60 -10.95
CA ALA A 152 -5.26 -28.48 -10.52
C ALA A 152 -4.43 -27.23 -10.24
N ASP A 153 -4.91 -26.05 -10.65
CA ASP A 153 -4.40 -24.72 -10.30
C ASP A 153 -4.19 -24.61 -8.78
N GLU A 154 -2.97 -24.81 -8.31
CA GLU A 154 -2.63 -24.59 -6.91
C GLU A 154 -2.18 -23.15 -6.71
N ASN A 155 -3.06 -22.35 -6.14
CA ASN A 155 -2.78 -20.99 -5.72
C ASN A 155 -2.13 -20.99 -4.33
N PHE A 156 -0.83 -20.82 -4.27
CA PHE A 156 -0.11 -20.64 -3.00
C PHE A 156 -0.09 -19.15 -2.63
N GLY A 157 -0.88 -18.78 -1.62
CA GLY A 157 -0.86 -17.44 -1.05
C GLY A 157 -0.07 -17.38 0.25
N HIS A 158 0.96 -16.54 0.35
CA HIS A 158 1.69 -16.31 1.58
C HIS A 158 1.50 -14.87 2.07
N ASN A 159 1.29 -14.72 3.38
CA ASN A 159 1.18 -13.41 4.02
C ASN A 159 2.53 -13.01 4.60
N PHE A 160 2.94 -11.78 4.34
CA PHE A 160 4.17 -11.19 4.84
C PHE A 160 3.84 -10.06 5.79
N ASP A 161 4.32 -10.18 7.00
CA ASP A 161 4.23 -9.15 8.02
C ASP A 161 5.41 -8.19 7.88
N GLY A 162 5.16 -6.92 8.12
CA GLY A 162 6.17 -5.89 7.99
C GLY A 162 5.77 -4.60 8.66
N PHE A 163 6.63 -3.61 8.54
CA PHE A 163 6.35 -2.24 8.96
C PHE A 163 6.51 -1.29 7.77
N HIS A 164 5.77 -0.20 7.82
CA HIS A 164 5.90 0.88 6.86
C HIS A 164 6.16 2.21 7.55
N VAL A 165 6.85 3.07 6.83
CA VAL A 165 7.02 4.48 7.16
C VAL A 165 6.71 5.30 5.92
N GLY A 166 6.16 6.47 6.10
CA GLY A 166 5.81 7.34 5.00
C GLY A 166 5.77 8.79 5.42
N ALA A 167 5.75 9.66 4.43
CA ALA A 167 5.56 11.08 4.60
C ALA A 167 4.67 11.61 3.48
N GLY A 168 3.92 12.67 3.76
CA GLY A 168 3.01 13.24 2.78
C GLY A 168 2.63 14.66 3.09
N ILE A 169 1.94 15.23 2.11
CA ILE A 169 1.28 16.52 2.20
C ILE A 169 -0.20 16.34 1.90
N GLU A 170 -1.04 16.95 2.69
CA GLU A 170 -2.50 16.96 2.53
C GLU A 170 -2.94 18.42 2.36
N ALA A 171 -3.85 18.65 1.42
CA ALA A 171 -4.43 19.95 1.14
C ALA A 171 -5.93 19.89 1.34
N ALA A 172 -6.48 20.76 2.19
CA ALA A 172 -7.91 20.96 2.32
C ALA A 172 -8.44 21.73 1.12
N VAL A 173 -9.41 21.14 0.40
CA VAL A 173 -9.99 21.72 -0.83
C VAL A 173 -11.29 22.47 -0.52
N GLY A 174 -11.95 22.17 0.58
CA GLY A 174 -13.20 22.82 1.07
C GLY A 174 -14.04 21.81 1.84
N SER A 175 -15.01 22.34 2.64
CA SER A 175 -16.07 21.57 3.34
C SER A 175 -15.77 20.11 3.67
N GLY A 176 -14.64 19.84 4.34
CA GLY A 176 -14.23 18.47 4.71
C GLY A 176 -13.57 17.64 3.61
N VAL A 177 -13.52 18.12 2.36
CA VAL A 177 -12.83 17.43 1.26
C VAL A 177 -11.35 17.79 1.25
N TYR A 178 -10.50 16.78 1.05
CA TYR A 178 -9.05 16.97 0.95
C TYR A 178 -8.43 16.11 -0.16
N GLY A 179 -7.28 16.59 -0.67
CA GLY A 179 -6.39 15.82 -1.51
C GLY A 179 -5.06 15.57 -0.80
N ARG A 180 -4.42 14.43 -1.07
CA ARG A 180 -3.19 14.01 -0.39
C ARG A 180 -2.21 13.39 -1.38
N LEU A 181 -0.92 13.73 -1.25
CA LEU A 181 0.17 13.06 -1.90
C LEU A 181 1.10 12.47 -0.84
N GLU A 182 1.45 11.20 -0.99
CA GLU A 182 2.16 10.44 0.03
C GLU A 182 3.23 9.55 -0.61
N TYR A 183 4.40 9.48 0.00
CA TYR A 183 5.40 8.46 -0.26
C TYR A 183 5.42 7.47 0.89
N VAL A 184 5.39 6.17 0.58
CA VAL A 184 5.42 5.08 1.56
C VAL A 184 6.51 4.09 1.23
N TYR A 185 7.33 3.77 2.22
CA TYR A 185 8.31 2.71 2.18
C TYR A 185 7.88 1.60 3.14
N THR A 186 7.73 0.37 2.62
CA THR A 186 7.36 -0.81 3.42
C THR A 186 8.51 -1.82 3.37
N LYS A 187 8.84 -2.36 4.54
CA LYS A 187 9.80 -3.45 4.70
C LYS A 187 9.11 -4.63 5.35
N TYR A 188 9.07 -5.75 4.64
CA TYR A 188 8.51 -6.99 5.15
C TYR A 188 9.57 -7.85 5.85
N GLY A 189 9.09 -8.82 6.64
CA GLY A 189 9.94 -9.78 7.34
C GLY A 189 10.82 -10.56 6.37
N ARG A 190 12.01 -10.91 6.83
CA ARG A 190 12.95 -11.74 6.07
C ARG A 190 12.46 -13.18 6.10
N ILE A 191 12.47 -13.85 4.96
CA ILE A 191 12.39 -15.31 4.88
C ILE A 191 13.80 -15.85 4.72
N SER A 192 14.20 -16.75 5.61
CA SER A 192 15.48 -17.46 5.52
C SER A 192 15.19 -18.94 5.44
N ALA A 193 15.77 -19.61 4.46
CA ALA A 193 15.85 -21.06 4.38
C ALA A 193 17.32 -21.44 4.59
N GLU A 194 17.58 -22.20 5.62
CA GLU A 194 18.92 -22.66 5.99
C GLU A 194 18.99 -24.19 5.78
N THR A 195 19.95 -24.62 4.97
CA THR A 195 20.31 -26.03 4.78
C THR A 195 21.82 -26.14 5.00
N ASP A 196 22.31 -27.28 5.46
CA ASP A 196 23.74 -27.51 5.81
C ASP A 196 24.76 -27.03 4.74
N ALA A 197 24.33 -26.83 3.49
CA ALA A 197 25.17 -26.39 2.37
C ALA A 197 24.81 -25.01 1.80
N LEU A 198 23.61 -24.44 2.08
CA LEU A 198 23.10 -23.25 1.41
C LEU A 198 22.25 -22.39 2.35
N ASN A 199 22.59 -21.11 2.42
CA ASN A 199 21.79 -20.10 3.10
C ASN A 199 21.09 -19.23 2.05
N ALA A 200 19.78 -19.35 1.94
CA ALA A 200 18.95 -18.49 1.09
C ALA A 200 18.16 -17.48 1.93
N SER A 201 18.19 -16.22 1.57
CA SER A 201 17.39 -15.19 2.24
C SER A 201 16.68 -14.30 1.24
N LEU A 202 15.39 -14.05 1.50
CA LEU A 202 14.53 -13.13 0.75
C LEU A 202 14.19 -11.93 1.63
N LYS A 203 14.35 -10.73 1.08
CA LYS A 203 14.01 -9.46 1.75
C LYS A 203 13.08 -8.67 0.84
N PRO A 204 11.75 -8.80 1.01
CA PRO A 204 10.81 -8.00 0.25
C PRO A 204 10.77 -6.57 0.81
N THR A 205 10.82 -5.59 -0.09
CA THR A 205 10.57 -4.18 0.20
C THR A 205 9.59 -3.63 -0.83
N ARG A 206 8.94 -2.52 -0.52
CA ARG A 206 7.96 -1.89 -1.39
C ARG A 206 8.04 -0.38 -1.27
N GLN A 207 8.04 0.30 -2.39
CA GLN A 207 8.01 1.76 -2.48
C GLN A 207 6.76 2.17 -3.23
N GLN A 208 6.05 3.17 -2.71
CA GLN A 208 4.81 3.65 -3.29
C GLN A 208 4.79 5.18 -3.31
N VAL A 209 4.27 5.74 -4.39
CA VAL A 209 3.85 7.13 -4.46
C VAL A 209 2.35 7.12 -4.66
N VAL A 210 1.60 7.62 -3.68
CA VAL A 210 0.15 7.49 -3.60
C VAL A 210 -0.49 8.86 -3.60
N TYR A 211 -1.47 9.03 -4.48
CA TYR A 211 -2.43 10.11 -4.42
C TYR A 211 -3.71 9.61 -3.76
N ALA A 212 -4.29 10.41 -2.88
CA ALA A 212 -5.57 10.09 -2.24
C ALA A 212 -6.51 11.30 -2.27
N MET A 213 -7.80 11.00 -2.33
CA MET A 213 -8.88 11.95 -2.11
C MET A 213 -9.79 11.42 -1.03
N GLY A 214 -10.19 12.27 -0.11
CA GLY A 214 -11.00 11.87 1.02
C GLY A 214 -11.93 12.96 1.53
N VAL A 215 -12.77 12.53 2.46
CA VAL A 215 -13.65 13.40 3.22
C VAL A 215 -13.37 13.22 4.71
N ARG A 216 -13.51 14.31 5.44
CA ARG A 216 -13.40 14.40 6.89
C ARG A 216 -14.70 14.93 7.47
N PHE A 217 -15.12 14.35 8.59
CA PHE A 217 -16.39 14.64 9.26
C PHE A 217 -16.19 15.28 10.62
#